data_a023efa859480833873a9250e6e2ff2b
#
_entry.id   a023efa859480833873a9250e6e2ff2b
#
_cell.length_a   1.000
_cell.length_b   1.000
_cell.length_c   1.000
_cell.angle_alpha   90.00
_cell.angle_beta   90.00
_cell.angle_gamma   90.00
#
_symmetry.space_group_name_H-M   'P 1'
#
loop_
_entity.id
_entity.type
_entity.pdbx_description
1 polymer ?
#
loop_
_entity_poly.entity_id
_entity_poly.type
_entity_poly.pdbx_seq_one_letter_code
_entity_poly.pdbx_strand_id
1 'polypeptide(L)'
;MTKQISTILLSLTIIGCSAPKTVLHSNVHKKTEKTTKNQNVEKYCNTITLDELKEHLYIVAADNMQGRETGSTGQKAAGEYLISQYKKNNVVFPKGAKDYYQRIPAKYLNALYDEGLSDSENIWAFIEGSEKPDEIVVISAHYDHVGIKNGDIYNGADDNGTGTVALLEIAQAFQEAKKNGVGPKRSVLILHVTGEEHGLHGSRFYSENPLFPLKNTVADVNIDMIGRRDEFHKNSNNYIYLIGSDYLSTDLYNVCEQVNKSYVNLDLDYKFNDRKDPNRFYYRSDHYNFAKNGIPSVFLFNGVHEDYHQKTDEVSKIEFDALTKRTKLAFAITWEIANRDEKLIVDKDGK
;
A
#
# COMPACT_ATOMS: atom_id res chain seq x y z
N MET A 1 -59.71 -73.48 -17.09
CA MET A 1 -58.82 -74.58 -16.70
C MET A 1 -57.47 -74.00 -16.44
N THR A 2 -57.13 -73.65 -15.24
CA THR A 2 -55.87 -73.06 -14.91
C THR A 2 -55.41 -73.55 -13.54
N LYS A 3 -54.34 -74.24 -13.52
CA LYS A 3 -53.74 -74.77 -12.30
C LYS A 3 -52.88 -73.71 -11.61
N GLN A 4 -53.15 -73.50 -10.35
CA GLN A 4 -52.28 -72.78 -9.43
C GLN A 4 -51.11 -73.69 -9.02
N ILE A 5 -49.93 -73.12 -9.00
CA ILE A 5 -48.73 -73.73 -8.35
C ILE A 5 -48.31 -72.73 -7.29
N SER A 6 -48.43 -73.17 -6.04
CA SER A 6 -47.94 -72.46 -4.84
C SER A 6 -46.42 -72.73 -4.70
N THR A 7 -45.65 -71.67 -4.59
CA THR A 7 -44.22 -71.75 -4.23
C THR A 7 -44.03 -71.21 -2.83
N ILE A 8 -43.56 -72.06 -1.94
CA ILE A 8 -43.22 -71.74 -0.55
C ILE A 8 -41.88 -71.06 -0.54
N LEU A 9 -41.85 -69.82 -0.03
CA LEU A 9 -40.59 -69.09 0.18
C LEU A 9 -40.13 -69.29 1.63
N LEU A 10 -38.96 -69.91 1.77
CA LEU A 10 -38.27 -70.13 3.05
C LEU A 10 -37.46 -68.89 3.37
N SER A 11 -37.81 -68.12 4.42
CA SER A 11 -37.10 -66.94 4.87
C SER A 11 -35.94 -67.37 5.81
N LEU A 12 -34.71 -67.15 5.35
CA LEU A 12 -33.48 -67.26 6.17
C LEU A 12 -33.24 -65.90 6.82
N THR A 13 -33.40 -65.80 8.13
CA THR A 13 -33.00 -64.61 8.94
C THR A 13 -31.51 -64.71 9.28
N ILE A 14 -30.75 -63.81 8.68
CA ILE A 14 -29.34 -63.64 9.01
C ILE A 14 -29.27 -62.58 10.12
N ILE A 15 -28.87 -62.95 11.29
CA ILE A 15 -28.57 -62.04 12.40
C ILE A 15 -27.17 -61.48 12.17
N GLY A 16 -27.12 -60.22 11.69
CA GLY A 16 -25.87 -59.48 11.55
C GLY A 16 -25.53 -58.76 12.85
N CYS A 17 -24.47 -59.22 13.54
CA CYS A 17 -23.87 -58.43 14.64
C CYS A 17 -23.24 -57.17 14.08
N SER A 18 -23.81 -55.99 14.33
CA SER A 18 -23.20 -54.69 14.08
C SER A 18 -22.26 -54.31 15.22
N ALA A 19 -20.96 -54.34 14.96
CA ALA A 19 -19.97 -53.75 15.86
C ALA A 19 -20.06 -52.20 15.80
N PRO A 20 -19.91 -51.47 16.91
CA PRO A 20 -19.98 -50.02 16.89
C PRO A 20 -18.74 -49.44 16.17
N LYS A 21 -18.96 -48.66 15.14
CA LYS A 21 -17.89 -47.84 14.53
C LYS A 21 -17.48 -46.75 15.51
N THR A 22 -16.31 -46.92 16.11
CA THR A 22 -15.62 -45.86 16.85
C THR A 22 -15.24 -44.76 15.89
N VAL A 23 -15.94 -43.64 15.92
CA VAL A 23 -15.56 -42.42 15.24
C VAL A 23 -14.36 -41.84 15.97
N LEU A 24 -13.16 -42.05 15.42
CA LEU A 24 -11.97 -41.36 15.87
C LEU A 24 -12.12 -39.88 15.49
N HIS A 25 -12.50 -39.05 16.48
CA HIS A 25 -12.35 -37.62 16.36
C HIS A 25 -10.84 -37.34 16.38
N SER A 26 -10.28 -37.11 15.20
CA SER A 26 -8.96 -36.49 15.09
C SER A 26 -9.07 -35.07 15.63
N ASN A 27 -8.64 -34.88 16.87
CA ASN A 27 -8.32 -33.58 17.43
C ASN A 27 -7.17 -32.99 16.60
N VAL A 28 -7.50 -32.27 15.53
CA VAL A 28 -6.59 -31.34 14.91
C VAL A 28 -6.36 -30.24 15.93
N HIS A 29 -5.34 -30.41 16.75
CA HIS A 29 -4.79 -29.32 17.53
C HIS A 29 -4.38 -28.22 16.52
N LYS A 30 -5.22 -27.21 16.32
CA LYS A 30 -4.76 -25.92 15.83
C LYS A 30 -3.67 -25.46 16.79
N LYS A 31 -2.42 -25.69 16.42
CA LYS A 31 -1.28 -25.02 17.01
C LYS A 31 -1.55 -23.53 16.80
N THR A 32 -2.01 -22.85 17.82
CA THR A 32 -1.91 -21.40 17.90
C THR A 32 -0.43 -21.09 17.94
N GLU A 33 0.17 -20.88 16.77
CA GLU A 33 1.49 -20.28 16.71
C GLU A 33 1.38 -18.93 17.41
N LYS A 34 1.98 -18.84 18.58
CA LYS A 34 2.30 -17.56 19.18
C LYS A 34 3.25 -16.89 18.20
N THR A 35 2.74 -15.99 17.40
CA THR A 35 3.54 -15.12 16.55
C THR A 35 4.43 -14.32 17.50
N THR A 36 5.67 -14.73 17.62
CA THR A 36 6.67 -13.98 18.37
C THR A 36 6.86 -12.67 17.61
N LYS A 37 6.48 -11.54 18.24
CA LYS A 37 6.68 -10.21 17.64
C LYS A 37 8.14 -10.09 17.20
N ASN A 38 8.36 -9.69 15.97
CA ASN A 38 9.69 -9.38 15.49
C ASN A 38 10.13 -8.05 16.12
N GLN A 39 11.09 -8.11 17.02
CA GLN A 39 11.60 -6.95 17.76
C GLN A 39 12.16 -5.86 16.82
N ASN A 40 12.66 -6.23 15.64
CA ASN A 40 13.14 -5.26 14.66
C ASN A 40 11.99 -4.43 14.08
N VAL A 41 10.84 -5.04 13.76
CA VAL A 41 9.66 -4.28 13.29
C VAL A 41 9.26 -3.23 14.33
N GLU A 42 9.12 -3.63 15.59
CA GLU A 42 8.74 -2.72 16.67
C GLU A 42 9.77 -1.61 16.87
N LYS A 43 11.06 -1.97 16.87
CA LYS A 43 12.18 -1.02 17.01
C LYS A 43 12.13 0.06 15.93
N TYR A 44 12.04 -0.35 14.65
CA TYR A 44 12.10 0.60 13.53
C TYR A 44 10.75 1.28 13.22
N CYS A 45 9.62 0.70 13.57
CA CYS A 45 8.36 1.43 13.65
C CYS A 45 8.46 2.64 14.61
N ASN A 46 9.20 2.50 15.70
CA ASN A 46 9.33 3.56 16.70
C ASN A 46 10.30 4.68 16.30
N THR A 47 11.08 4.52 15.22
CA THR A 47 11.84 5.63 14.63
C THR A 47 10.97 6.55 13.80
N ILE A 48 9.80 6.11 13.36
CA ILE A 48 8.80 6.95 12.69
C ILE A 48 8.09 7.79 13.77
N THR A 49 8.33 9.09 13.77
CA THR A 49 7.84 9.97 14.81
C THR A 49 6.80 10.97 14.32
N LEU A 50 5.91 11.38 15.21
CA LEU A 50 4.92 12.42 14.92
C LEU A 50 5.59 13.75 14.57
N ASP A 51 6.65 14.10 15.27
CA ASP A 51 7.33 15.38 15.12
C ASP A 51 8.01 15.50 13.76
N GLU A 52 8.69 14.45 13.28
CA GLU A 52 9.32 14.45 11.96
C GLU A 52 8.27 14.45 10.84
N LEU A 53 7.21 13.63 10.92
CA LEU A 53 6.09 13.70 9.98
C LEU A 53 5.48 15.10 9.90
N LYS A 54 5.32 15.75 11.04
CA LYS A 54 4.80 17.11 11.13
C LYS A 54 5.75 18.13 10.52
N GLU A 55 7.05 18.05 10.83
CA GLU A 55 8.08 18.94 10.26
C GLU A 55 8.07 18.85 8.73
N HIS A 56 8.10 17.62 8.19
CA HIS A 56 8.08 17.40 6.75
C HIS A 56 6.81 17.92 6.08
N LEU A 57 5.64 17.67 6.70
CA LEU A 57 4.36 18.07 6.12
C LEU A 57 4.20 19.59 6.07
N TYR A 58 4.65 20.32 7.10
CA TYR A 58 4.66 21.78 7.10
C TYR A 58 5.54 22.39 6.01
N ILE A 59 6.47 21.61 5.45
CA ILE A 59 7.29 22.04 4.31
C ILE A 59 6.64 21.64 2.98
N VAL A 60 6.23 20.37 2.84
CA VAL A 60 5.70 19.83 1.58
C VAL A 60 4.35 20.45 1.21
N ALA A 61 3.50 20.74 2.19
CA ALA A 61 2.19 21.35 1.99
C ALA A 61 2.15 22.85 2.36
N ALA A 62 3.28 23.56 2.23
CA ALA A 62 3.35 25.00 2.43
C ALA A 62 3.01 25.75 1.14
N ASP A 63 2.55 27.00 1.29
CA ASP A 63 2.19 27.90 0.17
C ASP A 63 3.32 28.08 -0.87
N ASN A 64 4.58 28.05 -0.44
CA ASN A 64 5.72 28.15 -1.36
C ASN A 64 5.90 26.91 -2.28
N MET A 65 5.25 25.80 -1.96
CA MET A 65 5.14 24.63 -2.84
C MET A 65 3.99 24.75 -3.85
N GLN A 66 3.22 25.85 -3.80
CA GLN A 66 2.22 26.23 -4.80
C GLN A 66 1.22 25.12 -5.14
N GLY A 67 0.87 24.28 -4.15
CA GLY A 67 -0.03 23.15 -4.33
C GLY A 67 0.49 22.06 -5.26
N ARG A 68 1.78 22.02 -5.57
CA ARG A 68 2.51 20.92 -6.24
C ARG A 68 1.89 20.39 -7.54
N GLU A 69 1.21 21.23 -8.31
CA GLU A 69 0.63 20.78 -9.59
C GLU A 69 1.68 20.14 -10.49
N THR A 70 1.27 19.08 -11.17
CA THR A 70 2.13 18.26 -12.05
C THR A 70 2.97 19.10 -13.03
N GLY A 71 4.29 18.97 -12.93
CA GLY A 71 5.25 19.70 -13.77
C GLY A 71 5.48 21.17 -13.40
N SER A 72 4.76 21.69 -12.38
CA SER A 72 4.93 23.08 -11.91
C SER A 72 6.23 23.31 -11.13
N THR A 73 6.58 24.59 -10.96
CA THR A 73 7.72 24.99 -10.13
C THR A 73 7.55 24.55 -8.67
N GLY A 74 6.31 24.55 -8.17
CA GLY A 74 6.00 24.08 -6.81
C GLY A 74 6.25 22.59 -6.64
N GLN A 75 5.84 21.76 -7.61
CA GLN A 75 6.15 20.33 -7.59
C GLN A 75 7.66 20.07 -7.68
N LYS A 76 8.37 20.80 -8.54
CA LYS A 76 9.84 20.68 -8.62
C LYS A 76 10.52 20.99 -7.29
N ALA A 77 10.08 22.06 -6.61
CA ALA A 77 10.60 22.43 -5.29
C ALA A 77 10.33 21.36 -4.24
N ALA A 78 9.12 20.78 -4.24
CA ALA A 78 8.80 19.64 -3.37
C ALA A 78 9.70 18.42 -3.68
N GLY A 79 9.91 18.11 -4.96
CA GLY A 79 10.82 17.04 -5.38
C GLY A 79 12.26 17.24 -4.92
N GLU A 80 12.80 18.46 -5.02
CA GLU A 80 14.13 18.80 -4.53
C GLU A 80 14.21 18.62 -3.00
N TYR A 81 13.16 19.00 -2.28
CA TYR A 81 13.09 18.78 -0.85
C TYR A 81 13.15 17.29 -0.50
N LEU A 82 12.32 16.44 -1.14
CA LEU A 82 12.32 15.00 -0.93
C LEU A 82 13.71 14.39 -1.15
N ILE A 83 14.36 14.75 -2.26
CA ILE A 83 15.71 14.27 -2.58
C ILE A 83 16.74 14.75 -1.55
N SER A 84 16.59 15.98 -1.03
CA SER A 84 17.49 16.49 0.02
C SER A 84 17.42 15.64 1.29
N GLN A 85 16.19 15.21 1.69
CA GLN A 85 15.98 14.34 2.84
C GLN A 85 16.54 12.92 2.61
N TYR A 86 16.37 12.35 1.42
CA TYR A 86 17.00 11.08 1.07
C TYR A 86 18.53 11.15 1.16
N LYS A 87 19.14 12.21 0.63
CA LYS A 87 20.58 12.42 0.73
C LYS A 87 21.04 12.59 2.19
N LYS A 88 20.32 13.37 2.98
CA LYS A 88 20.58 13.58 4.42
C LYS A 88 20.62 12.24 5.17
N ASN A 89 19.68 11.35 4.86
CA ASN A 89 19.55 10.04 5.49
C ASN A 89 20.40 8.94 4.82
N ASN A 90 21.21 9.27 3.81
CA ASN A 90 21.99 8.32 3.01
C ASN A 90 21.15 7.24 2.32
N VAL A 91 19.91 7.56 1.96
CA VAL A 91 19.09 6.74 1.08
C VAL A 91 19.44 7.11 -0.35
N VAL A 92 19.89 6.13 -1.13
CA VAL A 92 20.39 6.36 -2.49
C VAL A 92 19.28 6.17 -3.53
N PHE A 93 19.54 6.62 -4.77
CA PHE A 93 18.69 6.23 -5.90
C PHE A 93 19.02 4.81 -6.38
N PRO A 94 18.10 4.14 -7.11
CA PRO A 94 18.30 2.76 -7.53
C PRO A 94 19.52 2.59 -8.45
N LYS A 95 20.24 1.48 -8.28
CA LYS A 95 21.32 1.11 -9.19
C LYS A 95 20.77 0.95 -10.62
N GLY A 96 21.44 1.56 -11.59
CA GLY A 96 21.01 1.60 -12.99
C GLY A 96 20.29 2.89 -13.36
N ALA A 97 19.75 3.65 -12.40
CA ALA A 97 19.29 5.01 -12.63
C ALA A 97 20.48 6.00 -12.70
N LYS A 98 20.26 7.16 -13.30
CA LYS A 98 21.27 8.25 -13.39
C LYS A 98 21.24 9.14 -12.14
N ASP A 99 20.06 9.32 -11.56
CA ASP A 99 19.78 10.18 -10.41
C ASP A 99 18.46 9.74 -9.76
N TYR A 100 17.90 10.58 -8.87
CA TYR A 100 16.64 10.30 -8.18
C TYR A 100 15.39 10.49 -9.06
N TYR A 101 15.52 10.81 -10.34
CA TYR A 101 14.41 11.15 -11.20
C TYR A 101 14.15 10.12 -12.29
N GLN A 102 12.88 9.69 -12.40
CA GLN A 102 12.35 9.10 -13.62
C GLN A 102 11.58 10.19 -14.40
N ARG A 103 12.20 10.78 -15.40
CA ARG A 103 11.65 11.91 -16.16
C ARG A 103 10.53 11.48 -17.09
N ILE A 104 9.45 12.23 -17.07
CA ILE A 104 8.24 11.99 -17.86
C ILE A 104 8.01 13.22 -18.74
N PRO A 105 8.11 13.08 -20.07
CA PRO A 105 7.95 14.22 -20.95
C PRO A 105 6.49 14.69 -21.01
N ALA A 106 6.27 15.99 -21.18
CA ALA A 106 4.96 16.62 -21.34
C ALA A 106 4.12 15.92 -22.42
N LYS A 107 4.75 15.49 -23.51
CA LYS A 107 4.07 14.73 -24.58
C LYS A 107 3.38 13.46 -24.06
N TYR A 108 3.95 12.78 -23.06
CA TYR A 108 3.33 11.61 -22.45
C TYR A 108 2.17 12.01 -21.53
N LEU A 109 2.38 13.04 -20.71
CA LEU A 109 1.38 13.54 -19.77
C LEU A 109 0.12 14.05 -20.47
N ASN A 110 0.27 14.70 -21.62
CA ASN A 110 -0.83 15.25 -22.44
C ASN A 110 -1.31 14.28 -23.54
N ALA A 111 -0.91 13.01 -23.55
CA ALA A 111 -1.19 12.10 -24.65
C ALA A 111 -2.66 11.70 -24.78
N LEU A 112 -3.41 11.63 -23.67
CA LEU A 112 -4.83 11.27 -23.64
C LEU A 112 -5.72 12.52 -23.72
N TYR A 113 -5.37 13.55 -22.98
CA TYR A 113 -6.04 14.84 -22.94
C TYR A 113 -4.95 15.91 -22.87
N ASP A 114 -5.09 16.96 -23.66
CA ASP A 114 -4.15 18.10 -23.63
C ASP A 114 -4.56 19.04 -22.50
N GLU A 115 -3.96 18.85 -21.35
CA GLU A 115 -4.18 19.65 -20.13
C GLU A 115 -3.10 20.73 -19.96
N GLY A 116 -2.19 20.85 -20.92
CA GLY A 116 -1.10 21.84 -20.90
C GLY A 116 -0.01 21.54 -19.87
N LEU A 117 0.10 20.29 -19.43
CA LEU A 117 1.10 19.87 -18.43
C LEU A 117 2.51 19.98 -19.00
N SER A 118 3.44 20.46 -18.17
CA SER A 118 4.88 20.51 -18.47
C SER A 118 5.54 19.16 -18.18
N ASP A 119 6.82 19.02 -18.59
CA ASP A 119 7.64 17.86 -18.19
C ASP A 119 7.64 17.69 -16.66
N SER A 120 7.45 16.47 -16.23
CA SER A 120 7.46 16.11 -14.81
C SER A 120 8.33 14.90 -14.56
N GLU A 121 8.35 14.40 -13.34
CA GLU A 121 9.14 13.22 -12.95
C GLU A 121 8.51 12.47 -11.79
N ASN A 122 8.67 11.15 -11.79
CA ASN A 122 8.62 10.38 -10.55
C ASN A 122 9.95 10.54 -9.80
N ILE A 123 9.91 10.44 -8.47
CA ILE A 123 11.10 10.44 -7.64
C ILE A 123 11.22 9.06 -7.00
N TRP A 124 12.38 8.46 -7.10
CA TRP A 124 12.68 7.18 -6.50
C TRP A 124 13.86 7.23 -5.55
N ALA A 125 13.74 6.48 -4.47
CA ALA A 125 14.81 6.16 -3.55
C ALA A 125 14.85 4.64 -3.31
N PHE A 126 15.97 4.11 -2.85
CA PHE A 126 16.19 2.67 -2.89
C PHE A 126 16.95 2.14 -1.68
N ILE A 127 16.42 1.10 -1.10
CA ILE A 127 17.07 0.30 -0.05
C ILE A 127 17.37 -1.08 -0.63
N GLU A 128 18.61 -1.33 -0.99
CA GLU A 128 19.02 -2.61 -1.56
C GLU A 128 18.89 -3.74 -0.54
N GLY A 129 18.26 -4.82 -0.95
CA GLY A 129 18.05 -6.01 -0.15
C GLY A 129 19.34 -6.81 0.07
N SER A 130 19.43 -7.48 1.22
CA SER A 130 20.62 -8.22 1.63
C SER A 130 20.73 -9.65 1.08
N GLU A 131 19.59 -10.29 0.76
CA GLU A 131 19.53 -11.71 0.35
C GLU A 131 18.91 -11.88 -1.04
N LYS A 132 17.91 -11.07 -1.38
CA LYS A 132 17.12 -11.15 -2.62
C LYS A 132 17.04 -9.76 -3.30
N PRO A 133 18.18 -9.15 -3.66
CA PRO A 133 18.23 -7.75 -4.13
C PRO A 133 17.46 -7.51 -5.43
N ASP A 134 17.22 -8.54 -6.24
CA ASP A 134 16.48 -8.44 -7.49
C ASP A 134 14.96 -8.55 -7.29
N GLU A 135 14.47 -8.92 -6.11
CA GLU A 135 13.06 -8.93 -5.76
C GLU A 135 12.68 -7.60 -5.12
N ILE A 136 11.73 -6.89 -5.72
CA ILE A 136 11.42 -5.50 -5.38
C ILE A 136 10.07 -5.41 -4.68
N VAL A 137 10.04 -4.82 -3.51
CA VAL A 137 8.80 -4.34 -2.89
C VAL A 137 8.71 -2.84 -3.14
N VAL A 138 7.65 -2.41 -3.81
CA VAL A 138 7.38 -0.99 -4.03
C VAL A 138 6.54 -0.46 -2.87
N ILE A 139 6.88 0.74 -2.41
CA ILE A 139 6.00 1.55 -1.59
C ILE A 139 5.82 2.90 -2.29
N SER A 140 4.58 3.29 -2.55
CA SER A 140 4.25 4.41 -3.42
C SER A 140 3.31 5.41 -2.76
N ALA A 141 3.42 6.67 -3.21
CA ALA A 141 2.50 7.76 -2.92
C ALA A 141 2.67 8.82 -4.01
N HIS A 142 1.60 9.50 -4.43
CA HIS A 142 1.77 10.65 -5.29
C HIS A 142 2.22 11.88 -4.50
N TYR A 143 2.96 12.79 -5.16
CA TYR A 143 3.46 14.00 -4.52
C TYR A 143 2.99 15.28 -5.22
N ASP A 144 2.32 15.15 -6.36
CA ASP A 144 1.58 16.23 -6.99
C ASP A 144 0.24 16.48 -6.27
N HIS A 145 -0.35 17.65 -6.52
CA HIS A 145 -1.71 17.99 -6.14
C HIS A 145 -2.26 19.03 -7.11
N VAL A 146 -3.36 19.64 -6.78
CA VAL A 146 -4.22 20.46 -7.64
C VAL A 146 -3.59 21.80 -8.06
N GLY A 147 -2.59 22.30 -7.32
CA GLY A 147 -1.88 23.53 -7.70
C GLY A 147 -2.58 24.82 -7.28
N ILE A 148 -2.55 25.81 -8.18
CA ILE A 148 -3.18 27.12 -7.98
C ILE A 148 -4.36 27.26 -8.93
N LYS A 149 -5.57 27.48 -8.36
CA LYS A 149 -6.79 27.71 -9.15
C LYS A 149 -7.43 29.04 -8.76
N ASN A 150 -7.66 29.92 -9.73
CA ASN A 150 -8.28 31.23 -9.53
C ASN A 150 -7.56 32.13 -8.50
N GLY A 151 -6.24 31.95 -8.33
CA GLY A 151 -5.41 32.68 -7.36
C GLY A 151 -5.38 32.07 -5.97
N ASP A 152 -6.16 31.03 -5.69
CA ASP A 152 -6.10 30.27 -4.43
C ASP A 152 -5.11 29.10 -4.58
N ILE A 153 -4.31 28.87 -3.53
CA ILE A 153 -3.39 27.74 -3.45
C ILE A 153 -4.13 26.55 -2.82
N TYR A 154 -4.00 25.38 -3.43
CA TYR A 154 -4.53 24.11 -2.94
C TYR A 154 -3.37 23.30 -2.37
N ASN A 155 -3.12 23.44 -1.07
CA ASN A 155 -1.92 22.86 -0.44
C ASN A 155 -1.92 21.33 -0.38
N GLY A 156 -3.10 20.68 -0.41
CA GLY A 156 -3.20 19.23 -0.42
C GLY A 156 -2.42 18.58 0.72
N ALA A 157 -2.76 18.97 1.96
CA ALA A 157 -2.02 18.47 3.11
C ALA A 157 -2.29 16.98 3.34
N ASP A 158 -3.56 16.56 3.25
CA ASP A 158 -3.90 15.13 3.29
C ASP A 158 -3.73 14.49 1.91
N ASP A 159 -4.18 15.16 0.87
CA ASP A 159 -4.14 14.71 -0.52
C ASP A 159 -2.97 15.35 -1.30
N ASN A 160 -1.84 14.74 -1.50
CA ASN A 160 -1.33 13.57 -0.76
C ASN A 160 0.00 13.93 -0.08
N GLY A 161 -0.02 15.08 0.61
CA GLY A 161 1.11 15.48 1.48
C GLY A 161 1.41 14.41 2.53
N THR A 162 0.35 13.83 3.13
CA THR A 162 0.50 12.80 4.17
C THR A 162 1.18 11.53 3.67
N GLY A 163 0.79 11.01 2.50
CA GLY A 163 1.47 9.87 1.88
C GLY A 163 2.91 10.21 1.47
N THR A 164 3.10 11.41 0.93
CA THR A 164 4.42 11.90 0.53
C THR A 164 5.42 11.90 1.71
N VAL A 165 5.04 12.45 2.86
CA VAL A 165 5.95 12.49 4.03
C VAL A 165 6.08 11.14 4.72
N ALA A 166 5.03 10.30 4.66
CA ALA A 166 5.11 8.93 5.17
C ALA A 166 6.23 8.13 4.47
N LEU A 167 6.43 8.31 3.17
CA LEU A 167 7.50 7.64 2.43
C LEU A 167 8.90 8.10 2.89
N LEU A 168 9.08 9.36 3.29
CA LEU A 168 10.36 9.85 3.84
C LEU A 168 10.72 9.10 5.14
N GLU A 169 9.78 9.03 6.07
CA GLU A 169 9.97 8.38 7.36
C GLU A 169 10.18 6.86 7.22
N ILE A 170 9.43 6.22 6.33
CA ILE A 170 9.58 4.80 6.03
C ILE A 170 10.97 4.51 5.44
N ALA A 171 11.44 5.34 4.52
CA ALA A 171 12.77 5.20 3.94
C ALA A 171 13.88 5.37 5.00
N GLN A 172 13.74 6.35 5.91
CA GLN A 172 14.65 6.56 7.03
C GLN A 172 14.70 5.33 7.93
N ALA A 173 13.54 4.78 8.32
CA ALA A 173 13.44 3.59 9.17
C ALA A 173 14.13 2.37 8.55
N PHE A 174 13.90 2.10 7.24
CA PHE A 174 14.59 1.02 6.52
C PHE A 174 16.10 1.25 6.43
N GLN A 175 16.51 2.48 6.17
CA GLN A 175 17.94 2.81 6.06
C GLN A 175 18.65 2.69 7.40
N GLU A 176 17.99 3.06 8.50
CA GLU A 176 18.53 2.86 9.84
C GLU A 176 18.65 1.37 10.19
N ALA A 177 17.64 0.58 9.84
CA ALA A 177 17.71 -0.87 9.99
C ALA A 177 18.87 -1.46 9.20
N LYS A 178 19.06 -1.03 7.95
CA LYS A 178 20.18 -1.47 7.10
C LYS A 178 21.54 -1.12 7.70
N LYS A 179 21.72 0.09 8.23
CA LYS A 179 22.94 0.52 8.93
C LYS A 179 23.24 -0.37 10.13
N ASN A 180 22.22 -0.85 10.82
CA ASN A 180 22.32 -1.74 11.98
C ASN A 180 22.44 -3.24 11.61
N GLY A 181 22.60 -3.57 10.32
CA GLY A 181 22.80 -4.95 9.84
C GLY A 181 21.55 -5.82 9.83
N VAL A 182 20.35 -5.22 9.99
CA VAL A 182 19.05 -5.91 10.01
C VAL A 182 18.08 -5.33 8.96
N GLY A 183 18.63 -4.86 7.85
CA GLY A 183 17.86 -4.32 6.73
C GLY A 183 16.98 -5.34 6.02
N PRO A 184 16.24 -4.93 4.98
CA PRO A 184 15.35 -5.83 4.27
C PRO A 184 16.13 -6.90 3.50
N LYS A 185 15.54 -8.12 3.39
CA LYS A 185 16.05 -9.21 2.55
C LYS A 185 15.82 -8.93 1.07
N ARG A 186 14.65 -8.42 0.71
CA ARG A 186 14.29 -7.90 -0.62
C ARG A 186 14.57 -6.42 -0.70
N SER A 187 14.82 -5.92 -1.89
CA SER A 187 14.96 -4.48 -2.09
C SER A 187 13.61 -3.76 -1.90
N VAL A 188 13.68 -2.56 -1.34
CA VAL A 188 12.54 -1.66 -1.21
C VAL A 188 12.74 -0.45 -2.12
N LEU A 189 11.83 -0.26 -3.06
CA LEU A 189 11.76 0.93 -3.91
C LEU A 189 10.73 1.89 -3.33
N ILE A 190 11.19 3.03 -2.89
CA ILE A 190 10.35 4.15 -2.47
C ILE A 190 10.05 4.97 -3.72
N LEU A 191 8.78 5.14 -4.08
CA LEU A 191 8.37 5.72 -5.34
C LEU A 191 7.33 6.83 -5.11
N HIS A 192 7.77 8.09 -5.20
CA HIS A 192 6.84 9.21 -5.32
C HIS A 192 6.45 9.36 -6.78
N VAL A 193 5.18 9.28 -7.07
CA VAL A 193 4.67 9.40 -8.44
C VAL A 193 4.06 10.77 -8.69
N THR A 194 4.10 11.20 -9.95
CA THR A 194 3.54 12.46 -10.44
C THR A 194 2.28 12.23 -11.26
N GLY A 195 1.44 13.25 -11.39
CA GLY A 195 0.30 13.22 -12.30
C GLY A 195 -0.78 12.22 -11.91
N GLU A 196 -0.92 11.96 -10.62
CA GLU A 196 -2.03 11.18 -10.08
C GLU A 196 -3.34 11.89 -10.37
N GLU A 197 -3.42 13.18 -10.04
CA GLU A 197 -4.57 14.07 -10.18
C GLU A 197 -5.05 14.25 -11.64
N HIS A 198 -4.19 13.92 -12.58
CA HIS A 198 -4.45 13.95 -14.03
C HIS A 198 -4.67 12.55 -14.64
N GLY A 199 -4.88 11.52 -13.81
CA GLY A 199 -5.19 10.16 -14.25
C GLY A 199 -4.03 9.18 -14.12
N LEU A 200 -3.36 9.16 -12.98
CA LEU A 200 -2.37 8.16 -12.57
C LEU A 200 -1.16 8.09 -13.52
N HIS A 201 -0.74 9.24 -14.06
CA HIS A 201 0.28 9.26 -15.13
C HIS A 201 1.62 8.70 -14.69
N GLY A 202 2.09 9.04 -13.48
CA GLY A 202 3.41 8.65 -12.99
C GLY A 202 3.52 7.15 -12.74
N SER A 203 2.55 6.55 -12.06
CA SER A 203 2.54 5.11 -11.82
C SER A 203 2.32 4.32 -13.12
N ARG A 204 1.50 4.85 -14.05
CA ARG A 204 1.35 4.28 -15.40
C ARG A 204 2.68 4.30 -16.15
N PHE A 205 3.36 5.45 -16.17
CA PHE A 205 4.65 5.60 -16.85
C PHE A 205 5.70 4.65 -16.25
N TYR A 206 5.75 4.55 -14.91
CA TYR A 206 6.64 3.59 -14.25
C TYR A 206 6.34 2.16 -14.66
N SER A 207 5.06 1.75 -14.70
CA SER A 207 4.69 0.39 -15.08
C SER A 207 4.97 0.06 -16.55
N GLU A 208 4.95 1.06 -17.43
CA GLU A 208 5.29 0.93 -18.86
C GLU A 208 6.79 1.04 -19.14
N ASN A 209 7.54 1.75 -18.27
CA ASN A 209 8.97 2.00 -18.40
C ASN A 209 9.71 1.70 -17.07
N PRO A 210 9.57 0.49 -16.51
CA PRO A 210 10.11 0.19 -15.20
C PRO A 210 11.63 0.09 -15.23
N LEU A 211 12.29 0.60 -14.18
CA LEU A 211 13.73 0.42 -14.01
C LEU A 211 14.08 -1.06 -13.72
N PHE A 212 13.26 -1.72 -12.91
CA PHE A 212 13.35 -3.14 -12.62
C PHE A 212 12.24 -3.88 -13.37
N PRO A 213 12.48 -5.03 -14.01
CA PRO A 213 11.43 -5.79 -14.68
C PRO A 213 10.22 -6.02 -13.75
N LEU A 214 9.00 -5.71 -14.20
CA LEU A 214 7.80 -5.82 -13.36
C LEU A 214 7.61 -7.22 -12.75
N LYS A 215 8.04 -8.28 -13.43
CA LYS A 215 8.03 -9.66 -12.89
C LYS A 215 8.86 -9.84 -11.60
N ASN A 216 9.76 -8.89 -11.33
CA ASN A 216 10.58 -8.87 -10.12
C ASN A 216 9.90 -8.07 -8.99
N THR A 217 8.84 -7.32 -9.29
CA THR A 217 8.07 -6.60 -8.28
C THR A 217 7.16 -7.60 -7.56
N VAL A 218 7.34 -7.69 -6.24
CA VAL A 218 6.65 -8.67 -5.37
C VAL A 218 5.31 -8.12 -4.90
N ALA A 219 5.27 -6.83 -4.58
CA ALA A 219 4.08 -6.12 -4.15
C ALA A 219 4.25 -4.61 -4.34
N ASP A 220 3.11 -3.90 -4.30
CA ASP A 220 3.04 -2.46 -4.10
C ASP A 220 2.20 -2.13 -2.86
N VAL A 221 2.71 -1.25 -2.01
CA VAL A 221 2.02 -0.69 -0.84
C VAL A 221 1.82 0.79 -1.12
N ASN A 222 0.63 1.15 -1.57
CA ASN A 222 0.29 2.53 -1.93
C ASN A 222 -0.32 3.29 -0.75
N ILE A 223 0.10 4.53 -0.56
CA ILE A 223 -0.38 5.42 0.50
C ILE A 223 -0.96 6.66 -0.16
N ASP A 224 -2.25 6.90 0.11
CA ASP A 224 -2.93 8.06 -0.43
C ASP A 224 -4.00 8.51 0.55
N MET A 225 -3.81 9.72 1.12
CA MET A 225 -4.63 10.29 2.18
C MET A 225 -4.70 9.41 3.43
N ILE A 226 -3.83 9.67 4.40
CA ILE A 226 -3.77 8.93 5.67
C ILE A 226 -3.74 9.83 6.92
N GLY A 227 -3.99 11.12 6.77
CA GLY A 227 -3.87 12.12 7.83
C GLY A 227 -5.20 12.59 8.46
N ARG A 228 -6.32 12.20 7.92
CA ARG A 228 -7.65 12.67 8.34
C ARG A 228 -8.57 11.50 8.72
N ARG A 229 -9.84 11.83 8.91
CA ARG A 229 -10.96 10.87 9.03
C ARG A 229 -12.13 11.32 8.19
N ASP A 230 -12.94 10.35 7.76
CA ASP A 230 -14.14 10.57 6.97
C ASP A 230 -15.41 10.67 7.82
N GLU A 231 -16.56 10.82 7.14
CA GLU A 231 -17.86 10.91 7.79
C GLU A 231 -18.31 9.61 8.49
N PHE A 232 -17.79 8.46 8.06
CA PHE A 232 -18.15 7.16 8.65
C PHE A 232 -17.40 6.92 9.98
N HIS A 233 -16.29 7.62 10.19
CA HIS A 233 -15.43 7.46 11.36
C HIS A 233 -15.34 8.74 12.22
N LYS A 234 -16.39 9.54 12.29
CA LYS A 234 -16.42 10.82 13.06
C LYS A 234 -15.98 10.69 14.52
N ASN A 235 -16.21 9.52 15.11
CA ASN A 235 -15.99 9.29 16.55
C ASN A 235 -14.63 8.66 16.86
N SER A 236 -13.85 8.23 15.87
CA SER A 236 -12.55 7.60 16.06
C SER A 236 -11.66 7.78 14.84
N ASN A 237 -10.41 8.13 15.06
CA ASN A 237 -9.38 8.15 14.00
C ASN A 237 -8.51 6.87 14.00
N ASN A 238 -8.85 5.90 14.86
CA ASN A 238 -8.10 4.63 14.98
C ASN A 238 -8.52 3.61 13.93
N TYR A 239 -8.60 4.00 12.67
CA TYR A 239 -8.97 3.14 11.54
C TYR A 239 -8.14 3.44 10.31
N ILE A 240 -8.23 2.56 9.33
CA ILE A 240 -7.73 2.76 7.97
C ILE A 240 -8.51 1.84 7.01
N TYR A 241 -8.86 2.34 5.83
CA TYR A 241 -9.35 1.50 4.75
C TYR A 241 -8.19 0.78 4.07
N LEU A 242 -8.36 -0.51 3.81
CA LEU A 242 -7.46 -1.30 2.97
C LEU A 242 -8.20 -1.72 1.71
N ILE A 243 -7.73 -1.23 0.56
CA ILE A 243 -8.36 -1.45 -0.74
C ILE A 243 -7.42 -2.27 -1.62
N GLY A 244 -7.94 -3.34 -2.23
CA GLY A 244 -7.19 -4.21 -3.15
C GLY A 244 -6.35 -5.30 -2.50
N SER A 245 -6.19 -5.31 -1.17
CA SER A 245 -5.30 -6.23 -0.46
C SER A 245 -5.58 -7.72 -0.75
N ASP A 246 -6.84 -8.09 -1.02
CA ASP A 246 -7.25 -9.47 -1.31
C ASP A 246 -7.63 -9.69 -2.79
N TYR A 247 -7.44 -8.71 -3.67
CA TYR A 247 -7.86 -8.82 -5.08
C TYR A 247 -7.01 -9.80 -5.88
N LEU A 248 -5.72 -9.83 -5.65
CA LEU A 248 -4.77 -10.70 -6.35
C LEU A 248 -4.15 -11.76 -5.43
N SER A 249 -4.10 -11.50 -4.10
CA SER A 249 -3.33 -12.32 -3.18
C SER A 249 -4.02 -12.44 -1.82
N THR A 250 -4.40 -13.66 -1.46
CA THR A 250 -4.85 -13.96 -0.09
C THR A 250 -3.72 -13.78 0.91
N ASP A 251 -2.46 -14.02 0.50
CA ASP A 251 -1.29 -13.80 1.35
C ASP A 251 -1.13 -12.32 1.74
N LEU A 252 -1.31 -11.38 0.80
CA LEU A 252 -1.21 -9.96 1.10
C LEU A 252 -2.26 -9.52 2.13
N TYR A 253 -3.51 -9.97 1.95
CA TYR A 253 -4.57 -9.74 2.94
C TYR A 253 -4.17 -10.24 4.33
N ASN A 254 -3.70 -11.48 4.41
CA ASN A 254 -3.28 -12.08 5.68
C ASN A 254 -2.10 -11.35 6.32
N VAL A 255 -1.15 -10.86 5.51
CA VAL A 255 -0.02 -10.03 5.98
C VAL A 255 -0.55 -8.74 6.61
N CYS A 256 -1.46 -8.02 5.94
CA CYS A 256 -2.04 -6.78 6.46
C CYS A 256 -2.72 -7.01 7.83
N GLU A 257 -3.57 -8.04 7.94
CA GLU A 257 -4.26 -8.40 9.18
C GLU A 257 -3.28 -8.77 10.31
N GLN A 258 -2.33 -9.65 10.01
CA GLN A 258 -1.38 -10.15 11.01
C GLN A 258 -0.46 -9.04 11.51
N VAL A 259 0.05 -8.22 10.62
CA VAL A 259 0.95 -7.10 10.93
C VAL A 259 0.22 -6.05 11.75
N ASN A 260 -0.99 -5.67 11.34
CA ASN A 260 -1.80 -4.72 12.09
C ASN A 260 -2.05 -5.22 13.53
N LYS A 261 -2.52 -6.45 13.67
CA LYS A 261 -2.78 -7.07 14.98
C LYS A 261 -1.53 -7.14 15.87
N SER A 262 -0.35 -7.32 15.25
CA SER A 262 0.89 -7.50 15.99
C SER A 262 1.52 -6.19 16.44
N TYR A 263 1.43 -5.12 15.66
CA TYR A 263 2.25 -3.94 15.85
C TYR A 263 1.49 -2.62 16.03
N VAL A 264 0.32 -2.45 15.39
CA VAL A 264 -0.33 -1.13 15.32
C VAL A 264 -1.72 -1.12 15.94
N ASN A 265 -2.53 -2.14 15.64
CA ASN A 265 -3.88 -2.34 16.17
C ASN A 265 -4.86 -1.21 15.81
N LEU A 266 -4.92 -0.88 14.49
CA LEU A 266 -5.98 -0.06 13.91
C LEU A 266 -7.21 -0.92 13.60
N ASP A 267 -8.38 -0.32 13.51
CA ASP A 267 -9.57 -0.92 12.95
C ASP A 267 -9.42 -0.93 11.42
N LEU A 268 -9.15 -2.11 10.83
CA LEU A 268 -9.06 -2.27 9.38
C LEU A 268 -10.46 -2.29 8.78
N ASP A 269 -10.80 -1.31 7.97
CA ASP A 269 -12.08 -1.22 7.29
C ASP A 269 -11.94 -1.62 5.81
N TYR A 270 -12.81 -2.52 5.36
CA TYR A 270 -12.84 -3.04 4.00
C TYR A 270 -14.06 -2.54 3.19
N LYS A 271 -14.77 -1.53 3.69
CA LYS A 271 -15.98 -0.98 3.06
C LYS A 271 -15.75 -0.66 1.58
N PHE A 272 -14.65 -0.01 1.26
CA PHE A 272 -14.31 0.39 -0.11
C PHE A 272 -13.52 -0.68 -0.89
N ASN A 273 -13.29 -1.83 -0.27
CA ASN A 273 -12.71 -3.00 -0.94
C ASN A 273 -13.77 -3.87 -1.63
N ASP A 274 -15.06 -3.50 -1.57
CA ASP A 274 -16.11 -4.17 -2.34
C ASP A 274 -15.92 -3.87 -3.84
N ARG A 275 -15.88 -4.91 -4.66
CA ARG A 275 -15.78 -4.78 -6.14
C ARG A 275 -16.95 -4.02 -6.76
N LYS A 276 -18.04 -3.86 -6.02
CA LYS A 276 -19.23 -3.08 -6.39
C LYS A 276 -19.27 -1.70 -5.75
N ASP A 277 -18.17 -1.27 -5.12
CA ASP A 277 -18.10 0.07 -4.55
C ASP A 277 -18.48 1.12 -5.59
N PRO A 278 -19.56 1.92 -5.36
CA PRO A 278 -20.02 2.91 -6.31
C PRO A 278 -19.00 4.03 -6.55
N ASN A 279 -18.09 4.27 -5.59
CA ASN A 279 -17.03 5.26 -5.72
C ASN A 279 -15.87 4.75 -6.56
N ARG A 280 -15.75 3.42 -6.70
CA ARG A 280 -14.71 2.75 -7.48
C ARG A 280 -13.29 3.13 -7.04
N PHE A 281 -13.05 3.32 -5.75
CA PHE A 281 -11.75 3.75 -5.21
C PHE A 281 -10.59 2.83 -5.61
N TYR A 282 -10.82 1.54 -5.80
CA TYR A 282 -9.80 0.61 -6.30
C TYR A 282 -9.14 1.07 -7.61
N TYR A 283 -9.80 1.87 -8.42
CA TYR A 283 -9.31 2.34 -9.73
C TYR A 283 -8.79 3.79 -9.69
N ARG A 284 -8.75 4.41 -8.50
CA ARG A 284 -8.57 5.86 -8.37
C ARG A 284 -7.28 6.26 -7.66
N SER A 285 -6.36 5.32 -7.39
CA SER A 285 -5.02 5.64 -6.91
C SER A 285 -3.96 4.75 -7.55
N ASP A 286 -2.72 5.05 -7.35
CA ASP A 286 -1.56 4.55 -8.09
C ASP A 286 -1.33 3.04 -8.03
N HIS A 287 -1.77 2.38 -6.94
CA HIS A 287 -1.73 0.92 -6.81
C HIS A 287 -2.38 0.19 -7.99
N TYR A 288 -3.38 0.82 -8.64
CA TYR A 288 -4.09 0.20 -9.75
C TYR A 288 -3.16 -0.09 -10.93
N ASN A 289 -2.17 0.77 -11.19
CA ASN A 289 -1.21 0.54 -12.27
C ASN A 289 -0.27 -0.63 -12.02
N PHE A 290 -0.04 -1.01 -10.77
CA PHE A 290 0.65 -2.25 -10.39
C PHE A 290 -0.31 -3.43 -10.43
N ALA A 291 -1.48 -3.31 -9.83
CA ALA A 291 -2.47 -4.39 -9.76
C ALA A 291 -2.93 -4.88 -11.13
N LYS A 292 -3.18 -3.99 -12.10
CA LYS A 292 -3.55 -4.38 -13.48
C LYS A 292 -2.47 -5.17 -14.21
N ASN A 293 -1.22 -5.09 -13.74
CA ASN A 293 -0.09 -5.88 -14.24
C ASN A 293 0.14 -7.16 -13.42
N GLY A 294 -0.81 -7.56 -12.57
CA GLY A 294 -0.76 -8.79 -11.80
C GLY A 294 0.13 -8.72 -10.54
N ILE A 295 0.49 -7.53 -10.09
CA ILE A 295 1.29 -7.32 -8.88
C ILE A 295 0.34 -7.14 -7.69
N PRO A 296 0.44 -7.98 -6.62
CA PRO A 296 -0.32 -7.78 -5.40
C PRO A 296 -0.14 -6.37 -4.86
N SER A 297 -1.24 -5.64 -4.69
CA SER A 297 -1.20 -4.23 -4.30
C SER A 297 -2.24 -3.94 -3.24
N VAL A 298 -1.89 -3.08 -2.28
CA VAL A 298 -2.81 -2.56 -1.27
C VAL A 298 -2.76 -1.05 -1.24
N PHE A 299 -3.91 -0.43 -1.16
CA PHE A 299 -4.10 1.01 -1.02
C PHE A 299 -4.58 1.33 0.40
N LEU A 300 -3.76 2.08 1.15
CA LEU A 300 -4.08 2.60 2.47
C LEU A 300 -4.72 3.98 2.31
N PHE A 301 -5.95 4.14 2.82
CA PHE A 301 -6.78 5.31 2.60
C PHE A 301 -7.60 5.68 3.84
N ASN A 302 -7.72 6.95 4.18
CA ASN A 302 -8.57 7.37 5.29
C ASN A 302 -10.02 7.70 4.92
N GLY A 303 -10.36 7.61 3.65
CA GLY A 303 -11.66 8.07 3.16
C GLY A 303 -11.65 9.54 2.76
N VAL A 304 -12.74 9.97 2.13
CA VAL A 304 -12.92 11.35 1.68
C VAL A 304 -13.52 12.19 2.81
N HIS A 305 -12.96 13.37 3.03
CA HIS A 305 -13.43 14.37 3.99
C HIS A 305 -13.88 15.66 3.27
N GLU A 306 -14.47 16.60 4.01
CA GLU A 306 -15.04 17.84 3.45
C GLU A 306 -14.02 18.75 2.75
N ASP A 307 -12.73 18.58 3.07
CA ASP A 307 -11.65 19.40 2.49
C ASP A 307 -10.98 18.73 1.26
N TYR A 308 -11.42 17.54 0.85
CA TYR A 308 -10.86 16.84 -0.31
C TYR A 308 -10.98 17.68 -1.58
N HIS A 309 -9.86 17.94 -2.26
CA HIS A 309 -9.76 18.84 -3.42
C HIS A 309 -10.25 20.28 -3.15
N GLN A 310 -10.15 20.74 -1.90
CA GLN A 310 -10.46 22.10 -1.50
C GLN A 310 -9.20 22.83 -1.05
N LYS A 311 -9.19 24.16 -1.21
CA LYS A 311 -8.11 25.01 -0.68
C LYS A 311 -7.98 24.98 0.84
N THR A 312 -8.90 24.31 1.49
CA THR A 312 -8.93 24.13 2.95
C THR A 312 -8.34 22.81 3.42
N ASP A 313 -7.75 22.00 2.51
CA ASP A 313 -6.94 20.84 2.88
C ASP A 313 -5.56 21.30 3.34
N GLU A 314 -5.49 21.65 4.63
CA GLU A 314 -4.39 22.34 5.27
C GLU A 314 -3.75 21.50 6.37
N VAL A 315 -2.45 21.72 6.61
CA VAL A 315 -1.66 21.01 7.63
C VAL A 315 -2.27 21.14 9.03
N SER A 316 -2.91 22.28 9.33
CA SER A 316 -3.57 22.54 10.62
C SER A 316 -4.72 21.58 10.94
N LYS A 317 -5.26 20.88 9.94
CA LYS A 317 -6.37 19.92 10.07
C LYS A 317 -5.92 18.48 10.17
N ILE A 318 -4.63 18.19 9.98
CA ILE A 318 -4.09 16.84 10.02
C ILE A 318 -4.08 16.28 11.44
N GLU A 319 -4.54 15.07 11.59
CA GLU A 319 -4.54 14.28 12.82
C GLU A 319 -3.23 13.48 12.89
N PHE A 320 -2.17 14.11 13.36
CA PHE A 320 -0.81 13.55 13.34
C PHE A 320 -0.66 12.23 14.09
N ASP A 321 -1.47 11.98 15.14
CA ASP A 321 -1.48 10.68 15.82
C ASP A 321 -1.97 9.55 14.88
N ALA A 322 -3.01 9.83 14.08
CA ALA A 322 -3.53 8.90 13.09
C ALA A 322 -2.52 8.71 11.95
N LEU A 323 -1.99 9.81 11.41
CA LEU A 323 -0.94 9.78 10.39
C LEU A 323 0.24 8.90 10.83
N THR A 324 0.74 9.11 12.05
CA THR A 324 1.87 8.33 12.59
C THR A 324 1.56 6.84 12.68
N LYS A 325 0.38 6.47 13.20
CA LYS A 325 -0.03 5.06 13.29
C LYS A 325 -0.16 4.41 11.91
N ARG A 326 -0.77 5.11 10.96
CA ARG A 326 -1.00 4.62 9.60
C ARG A 326 0.30 4.47 8.81
N THR A 327 1.24 5.41 9.00
CA THR A 327 2.60 5.31 8.47
C THR A 327 3.34 4.09 9.05
N LYS A 328 3.22 3.85 10.35
CA LYS A 328 3.79 2.65 11.00
C LYS A 328 3.19 1.35 10.46
N LEU A 329 1.89 1.34 10.14
CA LEU A 329 1.26 0.19 9.50
C LEU A 329 1.83 -0.06 8.10
N ALA A 330 1.94 0.97 7.27
CA ALA A 330 2.53 0.86 5.92
C ALA A 330 3.98 0.36 5.97
N PHE A 331 4.79 0.90 6.89
CA PHE A 331 6.15 0.40 7.14
C PHE A 331 6.14 -1.08 7.53
N ALA A 332 5.32 -1.48 8.50
CA ALA A 332 5.31 -2.85 9.01
C ALA A 332 4.81 -3.86 7.95
N ILE A 333 3.82 -3.49 7.10
CA ILE A 333 3.40 -4.30 5.95
C ILE A 333 4.56 -4.46 4.96
N THR A 334 5.20 -3.36 4.59
CA THR A 334 6.36 -3.37 3.66
C THR A 334 7.51 -4.18 4.23
N TRP A 335 7.79 -4.05 5.54
CA TRP A 335 8.82 -4.82 6.23
C TRP A 335 8.54 -6.32 6.16
N GLU A 336 7.32 -6.75 6.46
CA GLU A 336 6.95 -8.18 6.44
C GLU A 336 7.12 -8.77 5.03
N ILE A 337 6.63 -8.06 4.00
CA ILE A 337 6.77 -8.50 2.61
C ILE A 337 8.25 -8.55 2.19
N ALA A 338 9.05 -7.58 2.61
CA ALA A 338 10.46 -7.50 2.27
C ALA A 338 11.33 -8.57 2.97
N ASN A 339 10.89 -9.08 4.13
CA ASN A 339 11.69 -9.99 4.96
C ASN A 339 11.19 -11.45 5.01
N ARG A 340 9.98 -11.74 4.56
CA ARG A 340 9.47 -13.12 4.51
C ARG A 340 10.26 -13.99 3.54
N ASP A 341 10.31 -15.30 3.78
CA ASP A 341 11.11 -16.19 2.94
C ASP A 341 10.51 -16.33 1.54
N GLU A 342 9.19 -16.59 1.44
CA GLU A 342 8.52 -16.79 0.16
C GLU A 342 7.91 -15.48 -0.36
N LYS A 343 7.78 -15.38 -1.70
CA LYS A 343 6.99 -14.30 -2.33
C LYS A 343 5.52 -14.45 -1.94
N LEU A 344 4.78 -13.35 -2.06
CA LEU A 344 3.32 -13.41 -2.02
C LEU A 344 2.79 -14.30 -3.16
N ILE A 345 1.85 -15.17 -2.84
CA ILE A 345 1.19 -16.02 -3.84
C ILE A 345 0.10 -15.20 -4.52
N VAL A 346 0.14 -15.13 -5.85
CA VAL A 346 -0.96 -14.59 -6.66
C VAL A 346 -1.93 -15.75 -6.90
N ASP A 347 -2.98 -15.84 -6.10
CA ASP A 347 -3.96 -16.92 -6.09
C ASP A 347 -5.36 -16.50 -6.59
N LYS A 348 -5.49 -15.25 -7.01
CA LYS A 348 -6.72 -14.67 -7.56
C LYS A 348 -6.46 -13.94 -8.88
N ASP A 349 -7.49 -13.78 -9.68
CA ASP A 349 -7.41 -13.20 -11.03
C ASP A 349 -7.60 -11.67 -11.08
N GLY A 350 -7.81 -11.02 -9.93
CA GLY A 350 -8.03 -9.58 -9.85
C GLY A 350 -9.42 -9.11 -10.34
N LYS A 351 -10.32 -10.05 -10.72
CA LYS A 351 -11.65 -9.74 -11.28
C LYS A 351 -12.74 -9.74 -10.23
#